data_2cd7df8ee0d5f48c8dec483de19f6be3
#
_entry.id   2cd7df8ee0d5f48c8dec483de19f6be3
#
_cell.length_a   1.000
_cell.length_b   1.000
_cell.length_c   1.000
_cell.angle_alpha   90.00
_cell.angle_beta   90.00
_cell.angle_gamma   90.00
#
_symmetry.space_group_name_H-M   'P 1'
#
loop_
_entity.id
_entity.type
_entity.pdbx_description
1 polymer ?
#
loop_
_entity_poly.entity_id
_entity_poly.type
_entity_poly.pdbx_seq_one_letter_code
_entity_poly.pdbx_strand_id
1 'polypeptide(L)'
;MTLIKSISGIRGTIGGKVGDNLTPVDAVKFASAYGTFLKNNTSKEKLTVVIGRDARISGPMIHNLVVNTLIGLGINVIDLGLSTTPTVEVAVPLEKADGGIILTASHNPKQWNALKLLNEKGEFLSGAEGAKILEIAEAEAFDFSDVDNLGEITINDAYMDIHIDEVLNLPLVDVEAVKAAKFKVVVDGVNSSGGIIIPKLLELMGVEVVKLYCEPNGHFPHNPEPLKEHLTDISELVVKEKAHLGVVVDPDVDRLAFICEDGEMFGEEYTLVACADYVLSKTPGNTVSNMSSSRALRDVTVGHNGKYEASAVGEVNVVELMKKNNAIIGGEGNGGIIYPESHYGRDSLVGVALFLTHLANKKMSVSALRASYPEYYMSKNKIELTPQIDVDAILVAMTEKYKNEDITTIDGVKIDFATEWVHLRKSNTEPIIRIYTEAPSQEKADVLALRIIDEIKAIAGI
;
A
#
# COMPACT_ATOMS: atom_id res chain seq x y z
N MET A 1 5.66 23.82 -3.66
CA MET A 1 6.60 22.75 -3.22
C MET A 1 5.82 21.45 -3.09
N THR A 2 6.23 20.41 -3.81
CA THR A 2 5.57 19.08 -3.76
C THR A 2 6.53 17.97 -3.33
N LEU A 3 7.83 18.27 -3.16
CA LEU A 3 8.81 17.29 -2.71
C LEU A 3 8.56 16.94 -1.24
N ILE A 4 8.16 15.69 -1.03
CA ILE A 4 7.88 15.12 0.29
C ILE A 4 8.97 14.11 0.59
N LYS A 5 9.63 14.31 1.72
CA LYS A 5 10.66 13.43 2.25
C LYS A 5 10.05 12.71 3.45
N SER A 6 9.67 11.47 3.27
CA SER A 6 8.98 10.69 4.33
C SER A 6 9.63 9.33 4.54
N ILE A 7 9.23 8.65 5.60
CA ILE A 7 9.65 7.26 5.90
C ILE A 7 9.36 6.32 4.73
N SER A 8 8.23 6.53 4.03
CA SER A 8 7.83 5.70 2.88
C SER A 8 8.52 6.09 1.56
N GLY A 9 9.56 6.91 1.61
CA GLY A 9 10.36 7.33 0.47
C GLY A 9 10.27 8.82 0.13
N ILE A 10 10.94 9.18 -0.94
CA ILE A 10 11.06 10.54 -1.45
C ILE A 10 10.15 10.66 -2.67
N ARG A 11 9.09 11.45 -2.58
CA ARG A 11 8.11 11.63 -3.66
C ARG A 11 7.90 13.09 -4.02
N GLY A 12 7.52 13.34 -5.27
CA GLY A 12 7.19 14.69 -5.72
C GLY A 12 6.61 14.70 -7.13
N THR A 13 6.07 15.84 -7.54
CA THR A 13 5.71 16.03 -8.94
C THR A 13 6.97 16.21 -9.79
N ILE A 14 6.96 15.62 -10.97
CA ILE A 14 8.09 15.67 -11.91
C ILE A 14 8.21 17.06 -12.53
N GLY A 15 9.44 17.57 -12.59
CA GLY A 15 9.75 18.90 -13.13
C GLY A 15 9.84 19.98 -12.06
N GLY A 16 9.86 21.25 -12.48
CA GLY A 16 9.95 22.38 -11.56
C GLY A 16 11.36 22.67 -11.04
N LYS A 17 11.48 23.11 -9.78
CA LYS A 17 12.74 23.51 -9.17
C LYS A 17 13.32 22.40 -8.32
N VAL A 18 14.65 22.28 -8.33
CA VAL A 18 15.42 21.39 -7.43
C VAL A 18 15.07 21.70 -5.98
N GLY A 19 14.78 20.66 -5.21
CA GLY A 19 14.38 20.77 -3.80
C GLY A 19 12.89 21.12 -3.55
N ASP A 20 12.18 21.63 -4.56
CA ASP A 20 10.74 21.90 -4.49
C ASP A 20 9.88 20.78 -5.10
N ASN A 21 10.44 20.06 -6.05
CA ASN A 21 9.80 19.00 -6.82
C ASN A 21 10.76 17.82 -6.96
N LEU A 22 10.29 16.69 -7.50
CA LEU A 22 11.18 15.58 -7.85
C LEU A 22 11.80 15.85 -9.24
N THR A 23 12.97 16.47 -9.24
CA THR A 23 13.76 16.75 -10.46
C THR A 23 14.82 15.65 -10.68
N PRO A 24 15.47 15.60 -11.87
CA PRO A 24 16.63 14.73 -12.10
C PRO A 24 17.73 14.88 -11.06
N VAL A 25 17.99 16.10 -10.59
CA VAL A 25 19.01 16.37 -9.55
C VAL A 25 18.61 15.75 -8.21
N ASP A 26 17.33 15.87 -7.84
CA ASP A 26 16.81 15.27 -6.60
C ASP A 26 16.88 13.73 -6.68
N ALA A 27 16.56 13.13 -7.84
CA ALA A 27 16.66 11.67 -8.01
C ALA A 27 18.09 11.18 -7.80
N VAL A 28 19.09 11.86 -8.40
CA VAL A 28 20.51 11.54 -8.20
C VAL A 28 20.92 11.75 -6.74
N LYS A 29 20.54 12.86 -6.12
CA LYS A 29 20.86 13.19 -4.73
C LYS A 29 20.38 12.12 -3.76
N PHE A 30 19.11 11.70 -3.86
CA PHE A 30 18.54 10.73 -2.93
C PHE A 30 18.99 9.29 -3.23
N ALA A 31 19.25 8.93 -4.49
CA ALA A 31 19.89 7.66 -4.83
C ALA A 31 21.32 7.58 -4.27
N SER A 32 22.08 8.69 -4.36
CA SER A 32 23.42 8.79 -3.77
C SER A 32 23.39 8.64 -2.26
N ALA A 33 22.44 9.30 -1.60
CA ALA A 33 22.27 9.22 -0.15
C ALA A 33 21.92 7.80 0.31
N TYR A 34 20.98 7.14 -0.40
CA TYR A 34 20.61 5.76 -0.09
C TYR A 34 21.79 4.79 -0.29
N GLY A 35 22.49 4.85 -1.42
CA GLY A 35 23.64 4.00 -1.67
C GLY A 35 24.77 4.22 -0.64
N THR A 36 25.02 5.48 -0.25
CA THR A 36 25.97 5.83 0.80
C THR A 36 25.52 5.29 2.17
N PHE A 37 24.22 5.39 2.48
CA PHE A 37 23.66 4.79 3.70
C PHE A 37 23.90 3.29 3.76
N LEU A 38 23.68 2.55 2.67
CA LEU A 38 23.96 1.11 2.61
C LEU A 38 25.43 0.82 2.83
N LYS A 39 26.33 1.55 2.15
CA LYS A 39 27.81 1.38 2.32
C LYS A 39 28.25 1.61 3.78
N ASN A 40 27.66 2.57 4.46
CA ASN A 40 28.01 2.91 5.85
C ASN A 40 27.50 1.88 6.88
N ASN A 41 26.52 1.05 6.53
CA ASN A 41 25.90 0.09 7.44
C ASN A 41 26.36 -1.36 7.23
N THR A 42 27.36 -1.59 6.38
CA THR A 42 27.90 -2.93 6.11
C THR A 42 29.42 -2.93 5.96
N SER A 43 30.02 -4.08 6.18
CA SER A 43 31.45 -4.34 5.90
C SER A 43 31.68 -5.08 4.57
N LYS A 44 30.62 -5.32 3.78
CA LYS A 44 30.76 -5.97 2.47
C LYS A 44 31.50 -5.04 1.49
N GLU A 45 32.39 -5.61 0.71
CA GLU A 45 33.14 -4.87 -0.33
C GLU A 45 32.25 -4.51 -1.53
N LYS A 46 31.34 -5.40 -1.91
CA LYS A 46 30.39 -5.22 -3.01
C LYS A 46 28.96 -5.33 -2.49
N LEU A 47 28.18 -4.32 -2.79
CA LEU A 47 26.74 -4.27 -2.49
C LEU A 47 25.93 -4.51 -3.75
N THR A 48 24.71 -4.99 -3.55
CA THR A 48 23.73 -5.20 -4.62
C THR A 48 22.40 -4.58 -4.21
N VAL A 49 21.78 -3.83 -5.13
CA VAL A 49 20.45 -3.23 -4.97
C VAL A 49 19.55 -3.73 -6.08
N VAL A 50 18.36 -4.21 -5.70
CA VAL A 50 17.30 -4.55 -6.65
C VAL A 50 16.53 -3.29 -7.00
N ILE A 51 16.21 -3.06 -8.27
CA ILE A 51 15.41 -1.92 -8.71
C ILE A 51 14.25 -2.37 -9.62
N GLY A 52 13.08 -1.81 -9.40
CA GLY A 52 11.92 -1.97 -10.27
C GLY A 52 11.11 -0.67 -10.35
N ARG A 53 10.21 -0.59 -11.31
CA ARG A 53 9.36 0.59 -11.50
C ARG A 53 7.96 0.23 -11.98
N ASP A 54 6.99 1.08 -11.68
CA ASP A 54 5.69 1.06 -12.33
C ASP A 54 5.77 1.63 -13.78
N ALA A 55 4.61 1.70 -14.45
CA ALA A 55 4.56 2.16 -15.84
C ALA A 55 4.46 3.69 -15.99
N ARG A 56 4.63 4.49 -14.93
CA ARG A 56 4.60 5.96 -15.02
C ARG A 56 5.48 6.49 -16.13
N ILE A 57 4.98 7.48 -16.87
CA ILE A 57 5.68 8.08 -18.03
C ILE A 57 7.09 8.59 -17.68
N SER A 58 7.27 9.10 -16.46
CA SER A 58 8.57 9.56 -15.95
C SER A 58 9.49 8.43 -15.50
N GLY A 59 8.96 7.19 -15.41
CA GLY A 59 9.68 6.02 -14.91
C GLY A 59 11.03 5.80 -15.61
N PRO A 60 11.11 5.70 -16.93
CA PRO A 60 12.39 5.45 -17.62
C PRO A 60 13.46 6.52 -17.34
N MET A 61 13.09 7.79 -17.25
CA MET A 61 14.03 8.88 -16.95
C MET A 61 14.59 8.73 -15.52
N ILE A 62 13.73 8.60 -14.52
CA ILE A 62 14.14 8.48 -13.11
C ILE A 62 14.95 7.19 -12.92
N HIS A 63 14.53 6.09 -13.52
CA HIS A 63 15.21 4.80 -13.46
C HIS A 63 16.67 4.89 -13.95
N ASN A 64 16.88 5.46 -15.14
CA ASN A 64 18.23 5.61 -15.69
C ASN A 64 19.14 6.44 -14.77
N LEU A 65 18.61 7.51 -14.17
CA LEU A 65 19.37 8.34 -13.23
C LEU A 65 19.74 7.56 -11.96
N VAL A 66 18.80 6.85 -11.38
CA VAL A 66 19.00 6.09 -10.14
C VAL A 66 19.98 4.94 -10.37
N VAL A 67 19.78 4.14 -11.42
CA VAL A 67 20.67 3.01 -11.77
C VAL A 67 22.10 3.47 -11.97
N ASN A 68 22.33 4.48 -12.82
CA ASN A 68 23.67 4.96 -13.09
C ASN A 68 24.32 5.63 -11.85
N THR A 69 23.53 6.23 -10.97
CA THR A 69 24.05 6.76 -9.70
C THR A 69 24.55 5.66 -8.78
N LEU A 70 23.82 4.55 -8.64
CA LEU A 70 24.22 3.40 -7.85
C LEU A 70 25.48 2.74 -8.43
N ILE A 71 25.55 2.57 -9.75
CA ILE A 71 26.74 2.07 -10.46
C ILE A 71 27.95 2.98 -10.16
N GLY A 72 27.76 4.31 -10.21
CA GLY A 72 28.79 5.29 -9.88
C GLY A 72 29.28 5.22 -8.42
N LEU A 73 28.45 4.74 -7.50
CA LEU A 73 28.81 4.46 -6.11
C LEU A 73 29.53 3.11 -5.92
N GLY A 74 29.73 2.31 -6.98
CA GLY A 74 30.31 0.97 -6.92
C GLY A 74 29.33 -0.10 -6.47
N ILE A 75 28.02 0.16 -6.54
CA ILE A 75 26.96 -0.75 -6.13
C ILE A 75 26.43 -1.48 -7.37
N ASN A 76 26.33 -2.80 -7.31
CA ASN A 76 25.70 -3.61 -8.34
C ASN A 76 24.19 -3.41 -8.33
N VAL A 77 23.57 -3.45 -9.50
CA VAL A 77 22.14 -3.29 -9.68
C VAL A 77 21.54 -4.52 -10.36
N ILE A 78 20.49 -5.08 -9.77
CA ILE A 78 19.62 -6.05 -10.43
C ILE A 78 18.37 -5.30 -10.86
N ASP A 79 18.22 -5.10 -12.18
CA ASP A 79 17.13 -4.35 -12.78
C ASP A 79 15.99 -5.27 -13.19
N LEU A 80 14.84 -5.11 -12.57
CA LEU A 80 13.61 -5.88 -12.87
C LEU A 80 12.75 -5.22 -13.96
N GLY A 81 13.13 -4.03 -14.42
CA GLY A 81 12.35 -3.27 -15.40
C GLY A 81 10.97 -2.84 -14.87
N LEU A 82 9.91 -3.09 -15.68
CA LEU A 82 8.53 -2.94 -15.20
C LEU A 82 8.26 -4.01 -14.14
N SER A 83 7.81 -3.56 -12.98
CA SER A 83 7.63 -4.41 -11.80
C SER A 83 6.53 -3.85 -10.91
N THR A 84 6.26 -4.52 -9.81
CA THR A 84 5.34 -4.06 -8.76
C THR A 84 6.09 -3.83 -7.46
N THR A 85 5.52 -3.07 -6.53
CA THR A 85 6.10 -2.91 -5.19
C THR A 85 6.36 -4.28 -4.54
N PRO A 86 5.36 -5.18 -4.39
CA PRO A 86 5.59 -6.48 -3.77
C PRO A 86 6.59 -7.37 -4.54
N THR A 87 6.66 -7.28 -5.88
CA THR A 87 7.65 -8.06 -6.63
C THR A 87 9.08 -7.65 -6.31
N VAL A 88 9.35 -6.35 -6.12
CA VAL A 88 10.68 -5.90 -5.70
C VAL A 88 10.97 -6.30 -4.26
N GLU A 89 9.97 -6.23 -3.37
CA GLU A 89 10.08 -6.67 -1.98
C GLU A 89 10.45 -8.15 -1.87
N VAL A 90 9.83 -9.01 -2.69
CA VAL A 90 10.15 -10.45 -2.79
C VAL A 90 11.54 -10.68 -3.39
N ALA A 91 11.92 -9.91 -4.42
CA ALA A 91 13.19 -10.08 -5.12
C ALA A 91 14.41 -9.77 -4.23
N VAL A 92 14.33 -8.77 -3.34
CA VAL A 92 15.47 -8.37 -2.49
C VAL A 92 16.04 -9.52 -1.66
N PRO A 93 15.25 -10.25 -0.84
CA PRO A 93 15.79 -11.39 -0.08
C PRO A 93 16.15 -12.59 -0.95
N LEU A 94 15.44 -12.85 -2.05
CA LEU A 94 15.74 -13.95 -2.97
C LEU A 94 17.12 -13.77 -3.64
N GLU A 95 17.44 -12.55 -4.04
CA GLU A 95 18.77 -12.20 -4.60
C GLU A 95 19.84 -11.97 -3.51
N LYS A 96 19.45 -12.02 -2.22
CA LYS A 96 20.32 -11.67 -1.09
C LYS A 96 20.95 -10.29 -1.26
N ALA A 97 20.18 -9.38 -1.86
CA ALA A 97 20.57 -8.01 -2.08
C ALA A 97 20.61 -7.22 -0.75
N ASP A 98 21.36 -6.14 -0.73
CA ASP A 98 21.54 -5.29 0.45
C ASP A 98 20.42 -4.27 0.62
N GLY A 99 19.56 -4.15 -0.38
CA GLY A 99 18.38 -3.31 -0.36
C GLY A 99 17.66 -3.27 -1.70
N GLY A 100 16.64 -2.45 -1.79
CA GLY A 100 15.85 -2.28 -3.01
C GLY A 100 15.33 -0.86 -3.20
N ILE A 101 14.99 -0.53 -4.44
CA ILE A 101 14.33 0.73 -4.80
C ILE A 101 13.15 0.43 -5.71
N ILE A 102 11.98 0.94 -5.35
CA ILE A 102 10.80 0.93 -6.24
C ILE A 102 10.53 2.35 -6.69
N LEU A 103 10.49 2.55 -8.01
CA LEU A 103 10.20 3.85 -8.64
C LEU A 103 8.71 3.92 -8.97
N THR A 104 7.96 4.46 -8.03
CA THR A 104 6.50 4.59 -8.10
C THR A 104 6.00 5.62 -7.10
N ALA A 105 4.93 6.32 -7.44
CA ALA A 105 4.20 7.15 -6.48
C ALA A 105 2.86 6.52 -6.08
N SER A 106 2.72 5.18 -6.19
CA SER A 106 1.51 4.42 -5.86
C SER A 106 0.26 5.06 -6.50
N HIS A 107 -0.76 5.34 -5.73
CA HIS A 107 -2.03 5.91 -6.15
C HIS A 107 -2.00 7.42 -6.49
N ASN A 108 -0.85 8.10 -6.38
CA ASN A 108 -0.77 9.50 -6.79
C ASN A 108 -0.98 9.65 -8.30
N PRO A 109 -1.52 10.80 -8.78
CA PRO A 109 -1.73 11.05 -10.20
C PRO A 109 -0.45 10.97 -11.05
N LYS A 110 -0.59 10.87 -12.37
CA LYS A 110 0.50 10.56 -13.33
C LYS A 110 1.71 11.49 -13.30
N GLN A 111 1.53 12.74 -12.84
CA GLN A 111 2.63 13.72 -12.73
C GLN A 111 3.54 13.48 -11.52
N TRP A 112 3.20 12.58 -10.62
CA TRP A 112 4.00 12.21 -9.47
C TRP A 112 4.92 11.04 -9.78
N ASN A 113 6.07 10.99 -9.10
CA ASN A 113 6.89 9.78 -8.97
C ASN A 113 7.59 9.79 -7.61
N ALA A 114 8.20 8.67 -7.24
CA ALA A 114 8.96 8.56 -5.99
C ALA A 114 10.06 7.51 -6.07
N LEU A 115 10.98 7.58 -5.11
CA LEU A 115 11.91 6.52 -4.75
C LEU A 115 11.42 5.93 -3.43
N LYS A 116 10.84 4.74 -3.44
CA LYS A 116 10.54 3.96 -2.25
C LYS A 116 11.75 3.08 -1.95
N LEU A 117 12.25 3.12 -0.72
CA LEU A 117 13.53 2.51 -0.33
C LEU A 117 13.30 1.32 0.60
N LEU A 118 13.95 0.19 0.30
CA LEU A 118 13.84 -1.06 1.05
C LEU A 118 15.17 -1.42 1.73
N ASN A 119 15.08 -2.13 2.84
CA ASN A 119 16.20 -2.78 3.50
C ASN A 119 16.52 -4.15 2.87
N GLU A 120 17.50 -4.87 3.42
CA GLU A 120 17.94 -6.20 2.96
C GLU A 120 16.89 -7.31 3.12
N LYS A 121 15.79 -7.05 3.81
CA LYS A 121 14.67 -7.99 3.97
C LYS A 121 13.56 -7.76 2.96
N GLY A 122 13.71 -6.76 2.08
CA GLY A 122 12.65 -6.34 1.18
C GLY A 122 11.55 -5.52 1.87
N GLU A 123 11.80 -4.95 3.04
CA GLU A 123 10.84 -4.16 3.80
C GLU A 123 11.17 -2.67 3.68
N PHE A 124 10.16 -1.80 3.80
CA PHE A 124 10.41 -0.36 3.86
C PHE A 124 11.31 0.01 5.04
N LEU A 125 12.15 1.01 4.82
CA LEU A 125 13.02 1.54 5.86
C LEU A 125 12.23 2.10 7.03
N SER A 126 12.78 1.94 8.23
CA SER A 126 12.27 2.58 9.45
C SER A 126 12.43 4.10 9.42
N GLY A 127 11.70 4.81 10.26
CA GLY A 127 11.84 6.27 10.39
C GLY A 127 13.25 6.72 10.77
N ALA A 128 13.96 5.94 11.58
CA ALA A 128 15.33 6.22 11.98
C ALA A 128 16.31 6.08 10.82
N GLU A 129 16.14 5.07 9.97
CA GLU A 129 16.94 4.87 8.75
C GLU A 129 16.67 5.96 7.72
N GLY A 130 15.40 6.30 7.50
CA GLY A 130 15.01 7.40 6.61
C GLY A 130 15.61 8.74 7.04
N ALA A 131 15.63 9.05 8.35
CA ALA A 131 16.24 10.26 8.87
C ALA A 131 17.75 10.33 8.56
N LYS A 132 18.49 9.21 8.72
CA LYS A 132 19.92 9.14 8.37
C LYS A 132 20.17 9.38 6.88
N ILE A 133 19.32 8.84 6.00
CA ILE A 133 19.43 9.09 4.56
C ILE A 133 19.23 10.57 4.24
N LEU A 134 18.27 11.23 4.91
CA LEU A 134 18.06 12.67 4.72
C LEU A 134 19.25 13.49 5.22
N GLU A 135 19.87 13.13 6.35
CA GLU A 135 21.11 13.78 6.84
C GLU A 135 22.25 13.65 5.82
N ILE A 136 22.46 12.45 5.27
CA ILE A 136 23.48 12.21 4.21
C ILE A 136 23.16 13.04 2.96
N ALA A 137 21.88 13.09 2.55
CA ALA A 137 21.45 13.89 1.41
C ALA A 137 21.70 15.38 1.62
N GLU A 138 21.39 15.92 2.80
CA GLU A 138 21.62 17.34 3.09
C GLU A 138 23.09 17.72 3.18
N ALA A 139 23.90 16.84 3.74
CA ALA A 139 25.35 17.04 3.82
C ALA A 139 26.05 16.82 2.47
N GLU A 140 25.38 16.23 1.47
CA GLU A 140 25.95 15.81 0.18
C GLU A 140 27.24 14.97 0.37
N ALA A 141 27.27 14.18 1.45
CA ALA A 141 28.43 13.38 1.84
C ALA A 141 28.47 12.06 1.03
N PHE A 142 28.61 12.18 -0.27
CA PHE A 142 28.69 11.07 -1.20
C PHE A 142 30.13 10.83 -1.63
N ASP A 143 30.54 9.57 -1.67
CA ASP A 143 31.85 9.16 -2.14
C ASP A 143 31.68 8.16 -3.29
N PHE A 144 31.88 8.64 -4.52
CA PHE A 144 31.76 7.85 -5.74
C PHE A 144 33.03 7.02 -5.98
N SER A 145 32.83 5.86 -6.59
CA SER A 145 33.92 4.94 -6.91
C SER A 145 34.76 5.44 -8.09
N ASP A 146 36.03 5.04 -8.14
CA ASP A 146 36.84 5.20 -9.31
C ASP A 146 36.41 4.25 -10.44
N VAL A 147 37.02 4.41 -11.63
CA VAL A 147 36.60 3.67 -12.83
C VAL A 147 36.78 2.15 -12.71
N ASP A 148 37.72 1.68 -11.91
CA ASP A 148 38.02 0.26 -11.72
C ASP A 148 37.06 -0.41 -10.71
N ASN A 149 36.33 0.39 -9.96
CA ASN A 149 35.45 -0.05 -8.88
C ASN A 149 33.96 0.29 -9.12
N LEU A 150 33.56 0.63 -10.33
CA LEU A 150 32.18 0.85 -10.70
C LEU A 150 31.33 -0.41 -10.44
N GLY A 151 30.05 -0.21 -10.13
CA GLY A 151 29.07 -1.30 -10.06
C GLY A 151 28.70 -1.85 -11.44
N GLU A 152 28.05 -2.99 -11.44
CA GLU A 152 27.56 -3.65 -12.66
C GLU A 152 26.04 -3.72 -12.65
N ILE A 153 25.42 -3.77 -13.84
CA ILE A 153 23.98 -3.97 -13.99
C ILE A 153 23.69 -5.37 -14.53
N THR A 154 22.74 -6.05 -13.91
CA THR A 154 22.15 -7.30 -14.39
C THR A 154 20.66 -7.08 -14.62
N ILE A 155 20.17 -7.38 -15.81
CA ILE A 155 18.73 -7.30 -16.12
C ILE A 155 18.10 -8.66 -15.80
N ASN A 156 17.01 -8.66 -15.03
CA ASN A 156 16.25 -9.86 -14.71
C ASN A 156 14.74 -9.54 -14.79
N ASP A 157 14.16 -9.72 -15.95
CA ASP A 157 12.72 -9.48 -16.24
C ASP A 157 11.80 -10.65 -15.86
N ALA A 158 12.34 -11.73 -15.30
CA ALA A 158 11.56 -12.90 -14.89
C ALA A 158 10.86 -12.75 -13.53
N TYR A 159 11.13 -11.68 -12.76
CA TYR A 159 10.67 -11.59 -11.37
C TYR A 159 9.15 -11.51 -11.21
N MET A 160 8.41 -10.98 -12.17
CA MET A 160 6.95 -11.07 -12.12
C MET A 160 6.47 -12.53 -12.13
N ASP A 161 7.13 -13.39 -12.92
CA ASP A 161 6.80 -14.81 -13.00
C ASP A 161 7.22 -15.55 -11.73
N ILE A 162 8.41 -15.28 -11.23
CA ILE A 162 8.90 -15.85 -9.96
C ILE A 162 7.94 -15.48 -8.81
N HIS A 163 7.51 -14.23 -8.74
CA HIS A 163 6.56 -13.79 -7.70
C HIS A 163 5.20 -14.47 -7.83
N ILE A 164 4.67 -14.63 -9.06
CA ILE A 164 3.44 -15.39 -9.29
C ILE A 164 3.61 -16.83 -8.81
N ASP A 165 4.73 -17.48 -9.14
CA ASP A 165 5.00 -18.86 -8.73
C ASP A 165 5.08 -18.98 -7.20
N GLU A 166 5.73 -18.04 -6.50
CA GLU A 166 5.75 -17.98 -5.03
C GLU A 166 4.33 -17.88 -4.45
N VAL A 167 3.48 -17.00 -5.01
CA VAL A 167 2.08 -16.82 -4.56
C VAL A 167 1.25 -18.09 -4.80
N LEU A 168 1.38 -18.72 -5.98
CA LEU A 168 0.63 -19.93 -6.30
C LEU A 168 1.03 -21.14 -5.44
N ASN A 169 2.24 -21.14 -4.88
CA ASN A 169 2.75 -22.19 -4.00
C ASN A 169 2.46 -21.92 -2.51
N LEU A 170 1.82 -20.82 -2.13
CA LEU A 170 1.44 -20.55 -0.74
C LEU A 170 0.48 -21.63 -0.21
N PRO A 171 0.66 -22.08 1.03
CA PRO A 171 -0.11 -23.23 1.59
C PRO A 171 -1.63 -23.03 1.58
N LEU A 172 -2.11 -21.79 1.61
CA LEU A 172 -3.54 -21.46 1.63
C LEU A 172 -4.10 -21.09 0.25
N VAL A 173 -3.31 -21.14 -0.81
CA VAL A 173 -3.77 -20.93 -2.18
C VAL A 173 -4.15 -22.26 -2.82
N ASP A 174 -5.44 -22.43 -3.13
CA ASP A 174 -5.98 -23.64 -3.76
C ASP A 174 -6.34 -23.37 -5.22
N VAL A 175 -5.32 -23.51 -6.07
CA VAL A 175 -5.44 -23.28 -7.51
C VAL A 175 -6.49 -24.22 -8.14
N GLU A 176 -6.59 -25.47 -7.69
CA GLU A 176 -7.53 -26.44 -8.23
C GLU A 176 -8.99 -26.11 -7.87
N ALA A 177 -9.24 -25.60 -6.66
CA ALA A 177 -10.56 -25.11 -6.28
C ALA A 177 -10.97 -23.91 -7.13
N VAL A 178 -10.05 -22.96 -7.39
CA VAL A 178 -10.31 -21.79 -8.24
C VAL A 178 -10.59 -22.22 -9.69
N LYS A 179 -9.80 -23.12 -10.27
CA LYS A 179 -10.05 -23.70 -11.62
C LYS A 179 -11.42 -24.36 -11.70
N ALA A 180 -11.79 -25.13 -10.68
CA ALA A 180 -13.08 -25.83 -10.65
C ALA A 180 -14.28 -24.86 -10.58
N ALA A 181 -14.09 -23.67 -9.98
CA ALA A 181 -15.12 -22.64 -9.85
C ALA A 181 -15.42 -21.93 -11.19
N LYS A 182 -14.51 -21.99 -12.18
CA LYS A 182 -14.65 -21.39 -13.52
C LYS A 182 -15.01 -19.90 -13.46
N PHE A 183 -14.29 -19.16 -12.65
CA PHE A 183 -14.51 -17.71 -12.53
C PHE A 183 -14.24 -16.99 -13.85
N LYS A 184 -15.03 -15.94 -14.12
CA LYS A 184 -14.78 -14.91 -15.12
C LYS A 184 -14.56 -13.60 -14.37
N VAL A 185 -13.43 -12.93 -14.61
CA VAL A 185 -12.99 -11.76 -13.86
C VAL A 185 -12.65 -10.62 -14.81
N VAL A 186 -13.14 -9.41 -14.51
CA VAL A 186 -12.67 -8.19 -15.17
C VAL A 186 -11.49 -7.64 -14.36
N VAL A 187 -10.39 -7.29 -15.03
CA VAL A 187 -9.20 -6.73 -14.39
C VAL A 187 -8.99 -5.31 -14.86
N ASP A 188 -8.92 -4.37 -13.91
CA ASP A 188 -8.48 -3.00 -14.16
C ASP A 188 -7.06 -2.83 -13.59
N GLY A 189 -6.08 -2.70 -14.50
CA GLY A 189 -4.67 -2.51 -14.19
C GLY A 189 -4.23 -1.05 -14.25
N VAL A 190 -5.17 -0.10 -14.39
CA VAL A 190 -4.95 1.36 -14.47
C VAL A 190 -3.83 1.78 -15.46
N ASN A 191 -3.65 1.00 -16.53
CA ASN A 191 -2.58 1.14 -17.51
C ASN A 191 -1.18 1.18 -16.88
N SER A 192 -0.96 0.32 -15.86
CA SER A 192 0.31 0.15 -15.18
C SER A 192 0.70 -1.33 -15.06
N SER A 193 1.66 -1.64 -14.18
CA SER A 193 2.24 -2.99 -14.00
C SER A 193 1.20 -4.04 -13.64
N GLY A 194 0.10 -3.65 -12.96
CA GLY A 194 -1.02 -4.53 -12.66
C GLY A 194 -1.68 -5.13 -13.88
N GLY A 195 -1.68 -4.41 -15.02
CA GLY A 195 -2.21 -4.91 -16.30
C GLY A 195 -1.41 -6.07 -16.92
N ILE A 196 -0.17 -6.29 -16.45
CA ILE A 196 0.67 -7.43 -16.84
C ILE A 196 0.48 -8.58 -15.87
N ILE A 197 0.73 -8.34 -14.58
CA ILE A 197 0.91 -9.40 -13.58
C ILE A 197 -0.42 -10.03 -13.14
N ILE A 198 -1.48 -9.22 -12.92
CA ILE A 198 -2.77 -9.74 -12.44
C ILE A 198 -3.47 -10.63 -13.48
N PRO A 199 -3.59 -10.25 -14.76
CA PRO A 199 -4.12 -11.16 -15.79
C PRO A 199 -3.36 -12.49 -15.84
N LYS A 200 -2.03 -12.46 -15.78
CA LYS A 200 -1.20 -13.66 -15.83
C LYS A 200 -1.41 -14.58 -14.63
N LEU A 201 -1.46 -14.02 -13.42
CA LEU A 201 -1.81 -14.77 -12.20
C LEU A 201 -3.16 -15.48 -12.35
N LEU A 202 -4.18 -14.74 -12.77
CA LEU A 202 -5.55 -15.25 -12.93
C LEU A 202 -5.63 -16.35 -14.01
N GLU A 203 -4.97 -16.16 -15.16
CA GLU A 203 -4.91 -17.14 -16.24
C GLU A 203 -4.27 -18.46 -15.76
N LEU A 204 -3.19 -18.39 -14.95
CA LEU A 204 -2.55 -19.57 -14.34
C LEU A 204 -3.45 -20.25 -13.30
N MET A 205 -4.31 -19.49 -12.63
CA MET A 205 -5.35 -20.02 -11.74
C MET A 205 -6.58 -20.55 -12.50
N GLY A 206 -6.57 -20.57 -13.85
CA GLY A 206 -7.66 -21.09 -14.67
C GLY A 206 -8.89 -20.18 -14.76
N VAL A 207 -8.72 -18.90 -14.53
CA VAL A 207 -9.77 -17.87 -14.58
C VAL A 207 -9.90 -17.29 -15.98
N GLU A 208 -11.12 -17.08 -16.46
CA GLU A 208 -11.39 -16.31 -17.69
C GLU A 208 -11.22 -14.82 -17.39
N VAL A 209 -10.31 -14.15 -18.10
CA VAL A 209 -9.95 -12.75 -17.84
C VAL A 209 -10.48 -11.81 -18.93
N VAL A 210 -11.17 -10.75 -18.51
CA VAL A 210 -11.54 -9.61 -19.35
C VAL A 210 -10.65 -8.43 -18.94
N LYS A 211 -9.81 -7.93 -19.85
CA LYS A 211 -8.83 -6.88 -19.58
C LYS A 211 -9.45 -5.49 -19.80
N LEU A 212 -9.38 -4.64 -18.78
CA LEU A 212 -9.70 -3.22 -18.82
C LEU A 212 -8.46 -2.44 -18.38
N TYR A 213 -8.02 -1.47 -19.18
CA TYR A 213 -6.87 -0.61 -18.84
C TYR A 213 -5.61 -1.40 -18.43
N CYS A 214 -5.27 -2.44 -19.20
CA CYS A 214 -4.14 -3.33 -18.94
C CYS A 214 -2.92 -3.07 -19.86
N GLU A 215 -2.85 -1.92 -20.54
CA GLU A 215 -1.67 -1.52 -21.31
C GLU A 215 -0.71 -0.72 -20.45
N PRO A 216 0.53 -1.18 -20.17
CA PRO A 216 1.43 -0.56 -19.20
C PRO A 216 2.12 0.69 -19.80
N ASN A 217 1.34 1.68 -20.21
CA ASN A 217 1.80 2.89 -20.88
C ASN A 217 1.86 4.12 -19.97
N GLY A 218 1.39 4.02 -18.72
CA GLY A 218 1.40 5.08 -17.70
C GLY A 218 0.39 6.19 -17.92
N HIS A 219 -0.50 6.06 -18.92
CA HIS A 219 -1.62 6.96 -19.13
C HIS A 219 -2.83 6.45 -18.33
N PHE A 220 -2.91 6.86 -17.06
CA PHE A 220 -3.99 6.45 -16.17
C PHE A 220 -5.33 6.99 -16.66
N PRO A 221 -6.30 6.13 -16.98
CA PRO A 221 -7.59 6.54 -17.54
C PRO A 221 -8.53 7.18 -16.50
N HIS A 222 -8.33 6.87 -15.24
CA HIS A 222 -9.02 7.44 -14.08
C HIS A 222 -8.01 7.75 -12.96
N ASN A 223 -8.48 8.33 -11.86
CA ASN A 223 -7.64 8.49 -10.66
C ASN A 223 -7.18 7.11 -10.21
N PRO A 224 -5.86 6.88 -10.04
CA PRO A 224 -5.32 5.56 -9.77
C PRO A 224 -5.57 5.04 -8.33
N GLU A 225 -6.20 5.82 -7.47
CA GLU A 225 -6.67 5.32 -6.18
C GLU A 225 -7.95 4.50 -6.36
N PRO A 226 -7.99 3.21 -5.93
CA PRO A 226 -9.12 2.33 -6.16
C PRO A 226 -10.31 2.61 -5.21
N LEU A 227 -10.93 3.78 -5.38
CA LEU A 227 -12.10 4.23 -4.63
C LEU A 227 -13.36 4.18 -5.52
N LYS A 228 -14.53 4.00 -4.91
CA LYS A 228 -15.82 3.83 -5.60
C LYS A 228 -16.07 4.90 -6.69
N GLU A 229 -15.77 6.16 -6.40
CA GLU A 229 -15.97 7.27 -7.31
C GLU A 229 -15.11 7.23 -8.59
N HIS A 230 -14.08 6.39 -8.63
CA HIS A 230 -13.15 6.26 -9.74
C HIS A 230 -13.36 5.00 -10.58
N LEU A 231 -14.24 4.09 -10.16
CA LEU A 231 -14.35 2.73 -10.67
C LEU A 231 -15.63 2.45 -11.47
N THR A 232 -16.25 3.49 -12.06
CA THR A 232 -17.50 3.36 -12.83
C THR A 232 -17.34 2.40 -14.01
N ASP A 233 -16.25 2.52 -14.79
CA ASP A 233 -16.08 1.75 -16.02
C ASP A 233 -15.96 0.23 -15.73
N ILE A 234 -15.21 -0.17 -14.69
CA ILE A 234 -15.13 -1.58 -14.32
C ILE A 234 -16.44 -2.10 -13.75
N SER A 235 -17.15 -1.30 -12.94
CA SER A 235 -18.46 -1.65 -12.39
C SER A 235 -19.47 -1.97 -13.50
N GLU A 236 -19.54 -1.12 -14.52
CA GLU A 236 -20.41 -1.33 -15.68
C GLU A 236 -19.96 -2.55 -16.53
N LEU A 237 -18.63 -2.73 -16.68
CA LEU A 237 -18.09 -3.83 -17.48
C LEU A 237 -18.32 -5.19 -16.81
N VAL A 238 -18.20 -5.29 -15.48
CA VAL A 238 -18.50 -6.51 -14.73
C VAL A 238 -19.93 -6.98 -15.01
N VAL A 239 -20.90 -6.08 -14.93
CA VAL A 239 -22.31 -6.38 -15.20
C VAL A 239 -22.53 -6.74 -16.67
N LYS A 240 -21.96 -5.97 -17.60
CA LYS A 240 -22.08 -6.20 -19.06
C LYS A 240 -21.54 -7.55 -19.48
N GLU A 241 -20.37 -7.91 -18.97
CA GLU A 241 -19.68 -9.16 -19.27
C GLU A 241 -20.23 -10.34 -18.47
N LYS A 242 -21.15 -10.12 -17.55
CA LYS A 242 -21.66 -11.10 -16.60
C LYS A 242 -20.50 -11.80 -15.88
N ALA A 243 -19.50 -11.04 -15.52
CA ALA A 243 -18.36 -11.54 -14.78
C ALA A 243 -18.75 -11.85 -13.32
N HIS A 244 -18.03 -12.76 -12.69
CA HIS A 244 -18.26 -13.10 -11.29
C HIS A 244 -17.76 -11.99 -10.36
N LEU A 245 -16.72 -11.26 -10.79
CA LEU A 245 -16.17 -10.11 -10.05
C LEU A 245 -15.27 -9.24 -10.94
N GLY A 246 -14.97 -8.05 -10.43
CA GLY A 246 -13.88 -7.19 -10.89
C GLY A 246 -12.73 -7.18 -9.91
N VAL A 247 -11.51 -7.10 -10.42
CA VAL A 247 -10.25 -6.92 -9.66
C VAL A 247 -9.64 -5.60 -10.09
N VAL A 248 -9.38 -4.71 -9.14
CA VAL A 248 -8.77 -3.40 -9.38
C VAL A 248 -7.52 -3.27 -8.54
N VAL A 249 -6.43 -2.85 -9.15
CA VAL A 249 -5.17 -2.57 -8.46
C VAL A 249 -4.66 -1.17 -8.76
N ASP A 250 -3.90 -0.60 -7.84
CA ASP A 250 -3.21 0.66 -8.07
C ASP A 250 -1.94 0.46 -8.94
N PRO A 251 -1.26 1.54 -9.37
CA PRO A 251 -0.17 1.45 -10.33
C PRO A 251 0.99 0.52 -9.97
N ASP A 252 1.27 0.33 -8.69
CA ASP A 252 2.36 -0.51 -8.18
C ASP A 252 1.90 -1.78 -7.45
N VAL A 253 0.57 -2.06 -7.50
CA VAL A 253 -0.04 -3.35 -7.13
C VAL A 253 0.09 -3.68 -5.64
N ASP A 254 0.16 -2.65 -4.79
CA ASP A 254 0.16 -2.81 -3.33
C ASP A 254 -1.23 -2.59 -2.71
N ARG A 255 -2.23 -2.11 -3.51
CA ARG A 255 -3.64 -1.95 -3.10
C ARG A 255 -4.56 -2.71 -4.03
N LEU A 256 -5.59 -3.30 -3.44
CA LEU A 256 -6.55 -4.18 -4.09
C LEU A 256 -7.98 -3.83 -3.72
N ALA A 257 -8.83 -3.66 -4.71
CA ALA A 257 -10.27 -3.56 -4.52
C ALA A 257 -11.00 -4.57 -5.40
N PHE A 258 -12.17 -5.01 -4.93
CA PHE A 258 -13.05 -5.91 -5.68
C PHE A 258 -14.36 -5.21 -6.03
N ILE A 259 -14.90 -5.55 -7.20
CA ILE A 259 -16.25 -5.21 -7.64
C ILE A 259 -17.08 -6.50 -7.63
N CYS A 260 -18.27 -6.45 -7.04
CA CYS A 260 -19.21 -7.56 -7.00
C CYS A 260 -19.83 -7.81 -8.39
N GLU A 261 -20.45 -8.96 -8.58
CA GLU A 261 -21.13 -9.36 -9.82
C GLU A 261 -22.28 -8.43 -10.22
N ASP A 262 -22.83 -7.67 -9.29
CA ASP A 262 -23.89 -6.67 -9.51
C ASP A 262 -23.35 -5.26 -9.85
N GLY A 263 -22.02 -5.10 -9.92
CA GLY A 263 -21.34 -3.83 -10.18
C GLY A 263 -21.09 -2.97 -8.93
N GLU A 264 -21.57 -3.37 -7.75
CA GLU A 264 -21.29 -2.66 -6.51
C GLU A 264 -19.87 -2.97 -6.00
N MET A 265 -19.25 -1.99 -5.34
CA MET A 265 -17.93 -2.18 -4.76
C MET A 265 -18.01 -3.09 -3.52
N PHE A 266 -17.12 -4.09 -3.45
CA PHE A 266 -17.00 -4.93 -2.25
C PHE A 266 -16.56 -4.10 -1.02
N GLY A 267 -15.83 -3.03 -1.27
CA GLY A 267 -15.27 -2.09 -0.31
C GLY A 267 -13.80 -2.38 -0.02
N GLU A 268 -12.96 -1.35 -0.13
CA GLU A 268 -11.50 -1.49 0.07
C GLU A 268 -11.14 -2.01 1.46
N GLU A 269 -11.87 -1.59 2.49
CA GLU A 269 -11.71 -2.08 3.86
C GLU A 269 -11.99 -3.59 3.98
N TYR A 270 -12.94 -4.10 3.21
CA TYR A 270 -13.40 -5.49 3.27
C TYR A 270 -12.53 -6.46 2.48
N THR A 271 -11.63 -5.97 1.65
CA THR A 271 -10.61 -6.81 1.01
C THR A 271 -9.77 -7.53 2.07
N LEU A 272 -9.25 -6.77 3.05
CA LEU A 272 -8.49 -7.35 4.17
C LEU A 272 -9.38 -8.22 5.06
N VAL A 273 -10.62 -7.82 5.33
CA VAL A 273 -11.57 -8.59 6.17
C VAL A 273 -11.82 -9.98 5.59
N ALA A 274 -12.08 -10.06 4.28
CA ALA A 274 -12.35 -11.33 3.61
C ALA A 274 -11.12 -12.26 3.56
N CYS A 275 -9.95 -11.71 3.25
CA CYS A 275 -8.71 -12.48 3.28
C CYS A 275 -8.39 -12.96 4.70
N ALA A 276 -8.62 -12.12 5.71
CA ALA A 276 -8.40 -12.48 7.11
C ALA A 276 -9.38 -13.55 7.60
N ASP A 277 -10.68 -13.47 7.24
CA ASP A 277 -11.66 -14.53 7.55
C ASP A 277 -11.20 -15.87 7.01
N TYR A 278 -10.72 -15.90 5.76
CA TYR A 278 -10.21 -17.10 5.15
C TYR A 278 -8.98 -17.66 5.89
N VAL A 279 -7.96 -16.84 6.10
CA VAL A 279 -6.71 -17.25 6.77
C VAL A 279 -7.00 -17.75 8.19
N LEU A 280 -7.77 -16.98 8.98
CA LEU A 280 -8.15 -17.34 10.35
C LEU A 280 -9.00 -18.61 10.43
N SER A 281 -9.82 -18.89 9.40
CA SER A 281 -10.59 -20.14 9.32
C SER A 281 -9.71 -21.40 9.15
N LYS A 282 -8.48 -21.23 8.68
CA LYS A 282 -7.50 -22.32 8.47
C LYS A 282 -6.43 -22.36 9.54
N THR A 283 -5.95 -21.19 9.95
CA THR A 283 -4.88 -21.04 10.92
C THR A 283 -5.32 -20.03 11.97
N PRO A 284 -5.66 -20.45 13.19
CA PRO A 284 -5.99 -19.52 14.28
C PRO A 284 -4.81 -18.58 14.58
N GLY A 285 -5.09 -17.29 14.80
CA GLY A 285 -4.01 -16.34 15.06
C GLY A 285 -4.53 -14.92 15.29
N ASN A 286 -3.58 -13.99 15.35
CA ASN A 286 -3.83 -12.57 15.57
C ASN A 286 -3.84 -11.81 14.25
N THR A 287 -4.50 -10.65 14.23
CA THR A 287 -4.47 -9.73 13.10
C THR A 287 -4.07 -8.33 13.53
N VAL A 288 -3.53 -7.57 12.59
CA VAL A 288 -3.17 -6.15 12.79
C VAL A 288 -3.64 -5.34 11.59
N SER A 289 -4.21 -4.17 11.86
CA SER A 289 -4.33 -3.12 10.84
C SER A 289 -3.97 -1.75 11.44
N ASN A 290 -4.09 -0.68 10.66
CA ASN A 290 -3.89 0.65 11.22
C ASN A 290 -5.15 1.20 11.90
N MET A 291 -4.99 2.26 12.70
CA MET A 291 -6.09 2.88 13.48
C MET A 291 -7.22 3.45 12.63
N SER A 292 -6.98 3.74 11.36
CA SER A 292 -8.00 4.26 10.43
C SER A 292 -8.76 3.17 9.69
N SER A 293 -8.46 1.89 9.93
CA SER A 293 -9.14 0.76 9.29
C SER A 293 -10.45 0.42 9.99
N SER A 294 -11.35 -0.25 9.25
CA SER A 294 -12.66 -0.68 9.77
C SER A 294 -12.53 -1.65 10.95
N ARG A 295 -13.41 -1.50 11.93
CA ARG A 295 -13.55 -2.48 13.03
C ARG A 295 -14.08 -3.85 12.57
N ALA A 296 -14.54 -3.98 11.33
CA ALA A 296 -14.96 -5.27 10.78
C ALA A 296 -13.85 -6.33 10.87
N LEU A 297 -12.57 -5.95 10.68
CA LEU A 297 -11.45 -6.85 10.86
C LEU A 297 -11.33 -7.34 12.31
N ARG A 298 -11.48 -6.43 13.28
CA ARG A 298 -11.49 -6.78 14.71
C ARG A 298 -12.58 -7.80 15.03
N ASP A 299 -13.79 -7.55 14.53
CA ASP A 299 -14.94 -8.40 14.83
C ASP A 299 -14.78 -9.80 14.22
N VAL A 300 -14.28 -9.89 13.00
CA VAL A 300 -13.93 -11.18 12.36
C VAL A 300 -12.83 -11.90 13.14
N THR A 301 -11.78 -11.18 13.55
CA THR A 301 -10.67 -11.77 14.32
C THR A 301 -11.14 -12.34 15.66
N VAL A 302 -11.96 -11.59 16.38
CA VAL A 302 -12.56 -12.03 17.65
C VAL A 302 -13.48 -13.23 17.42
N GLY A 303 -14.26 -13.24 16.32
CA GLY A 303 -15.08 -14.37 15.92
C GLY A 303 -14.31 -15.67 15.71
N HIS A 304 -13.04 -15.57 15.32
CA HIS A 304 -12.10 -16.70 15.23
C HIS A 304 -11.25 -16.92 16.50
N ASN A 305 -11.60 -16.29 17.62
CA ASN A 305 -10.88 -16.33 18.91
C ASN A 305 -9.44 -15.77 18.85
N GLY A 306 -9.13 -14.95 17.86
CA GLY A 306 -7.87 -14.21 17.74
C GLY A 306 -7.89 -12.87 18.48
N LYS A 307 -6.71 -12.23 18.57
CA LYS A 307 -6.56 -10.87 19.07
C LYS A 307 -6.30 -9.92 17.90
N TYR A 308 -7.02 -8.81 17.89
CA TYR A 308 -6.81 -7.70 16.98
C TYR A 308 -6.09 -6.57 17.68
N GLU A 309 -5.10 -6.00 17.04
CA GLU A 309 -4.47 -4.75 17.48
C GLU A 309 -4.34 -3.76 16.32
N ALA A 310 -4.38 -2.46 16.65
CA ALA A 310 -4.24 -1.38 15.68
C ALA A 310 -2.93 -0.64 15.88
N SER A 311 -2.18 -0.40 14.77
CA SER A 311 -0.97 0.41 14.74
C SER A 311 -1.25 1.87 14.37
N ALA A 312 -0.26 2.74 14.51
CA ALA A 312 -0.21 3.99 13.78
C ALA A 312 -0.38 3.75 12.26
N VAL A 313 -0.89 4.77 11.55
CA VAL A 313 -1.09 4.68 10.09
C VAL A 313 0.26 4.59 9.36
N GLY A 314 0.32 3.74 8.37
CA GLY A 314 1.48 3.49 7.51
C GLY A 314 1.99 2.05 7.64
N GLU A 315 2.33 1.47 6.51
CA GLU A 315 2.71 0.07 6.36
C GLU A 315 3.81 -0.36 7.33
N VAL A 316 4.87 0.45 7.48
CA VAL A 316 5.98 0.17 8.42
C VAL A 316 5.48 -0.07 9.83
N ASN A 317 4.54 0.75 10.30
CA ASN A 317 3.96 0.63 11.65
C ASN A 317 3.11 -0.65 11.78
N VAL A 318 2.36 -0.99 10.72
CA VAL A 318 1.58 -2.23 10.67
C VAL A 318 2.51 -3.43 10.74
N VAL A 319 3.55 -3.47 9.92
CA VAL A 319 4.55 -4.57 9.87
C VAL A 319 5.25 -4.75 11.22
N GLU A 320 5.71 -3.65 11.84
CA GLU A 320 6.35 -3.72 13.16
C GLU A 320 5.41 -4.32 14.22
N LEU A 321 4.15 -3.89 14.24
CA LEU A 321 3.17 -4.43 15.19
C LEU A 321 2.80 -5.88 14.88
N MET A 322 2.69 -6.27 13.60
CA MET A 322 2.47 -7.65 13.18
C MET A 322 3.58 -8.58 13.69
N LYS A 323 4.83 -8.19 13.54
CA LYS A 323 5.99 -8.95 14.04
C LYS A 323 5.96 -9.07 15.56
N LYS A 324 5.68 -7.99 16.27
CA LYS A 324 5.60 -7.94 17.73
C LYS A 324 4.53 -8.89 18.28
N ASN A 325 3.39 -9.00 17.59
CA ASN A 325 2.22 -9.75 18.04
C ASN A 325 2.08 -11.13 17.38
N ASN A 326 3.05 -11.50 16.52
CA ASN A 326 2.99 -12.72 15.70
C ASN A 326 1.65 -12.79 14.94
N ALA A 327 1.23 -11.66 14.35
CA ALA A 327 0.01 -11.63 13.54
C ALA A 327 0.20 -12.43 12.26
N ILE A 328 -0.78 -13.27 11.93
CA ILE A 328 -0.70 -14.19 10.78
C ILE A 328 -1.19 -13.56 9.48
N ILE A 329 -1.94 -12.48 9.58
CA ILE A 329 -2.36 -11.61 8.47
C ILE A 329 -2.61 -10.22 9.03
N GLY A 330 -2.36 -9.21 8.22
CA GLY A 330 -2.64 -7.82 8.54
C GLY A 330 -2.71 -6.96 7.30
N GLY A 331 -2.70 -5.66 7.48
CA GLY A 331 -2.73 -4.72 6.35
C GLY A 331 -3.35 -3.38 6.69
N GLU A 332 -3.79 -2.69 5.68
CA GLU A 332 -4.42 -1.38 5.80
C GLU A 332 -5.79 -1.37 5.12
N GLY A 333 -6.72 -0.56 5.62
CA GLY A 333 -8.08 -0.41 5.11
C GLY A 333 -8.19 0.22 3.70
N ASN A 334 -7.07 0.39 3.03
CA ASN A 334 -6.99 0.85 1.64
C ASN A 334 -6.84 -0.30 0.62
N GLY A 335 -7.15 -1.53 1.03
CA GLY A 335 -7.01 -2.74 0.21
C GLY A 335 -5.62 -3.39 0.26
N GLY A 336 -4.72 -2.90 1.12
CA GLY A 336 -3.38 -3.48 1.28
C GLY A 336 -3.40 -4.71 2.19
N ILE A 337 -3.01 -5.87 1.67
CA ILE A 337 -2.93 -7.15 2.37
C ILE A 337 -1.47 -7.46 2.68
N ILE A 338 -1.16 -7.77 3.93
CA ILE A 338 0.16 -8.27 4.36
C ILE A 338 -0.01 -9.69 4.88
N TYR A 339 0.63 -10.64 4.22
CA TYR A 339 0.59 -12.05 4.60
C TYR A 339 2.01 -12.59 4.84
N PRO A 340 2.44 -12.73 6.10
CA PRO A 340 3.82 -13.06 6.46
C PRO A 340 4.38 -14.37 5.90
N GLU A 341 3.53 -15.34 5.54
CA GLU A 341 3.96 -16.58 4.86
C GLU A 341 4.54 -16.29 3.44
N SER A 342 4.19 -15.13 2.85
CA SER A 342 4.79 -14.62 1.63
C SER A 342 5.93 -13.65 1.99
N HIS A 343 5.57 -12.46 2.44
CA HIS A 343 6.53 -11.42 2.88
C HIS A 343 5.83 -10.37 3.76
N TYR A 344 6.62 -9.46 4.35
CA TYR A 344 6.13 -8.35 5.17
C TYR A 344 5.95 -7.06 4.35
N GLY A 345 5.15 -7.13 3.30
CA GLY A 345 4.74 -6.02 2.46
C GLY A 345 3.30 -6.19 1.98
N ARG A 346 2.67 -5.10 1.53
CA ARG A 346 1.31 -5.15 0.97
C ARG A 346 1.35 -5.75 -0.42
N ASP A 347 0.55 -6.78 -0.65
CA ASP A 347 0.59 -7.59 -1.88
C ASP A 347 -0.80 -7.91 -2.42
N SER A 348 -1.12 -7.31 -3.58
CA SER A 348 -2.39 -7.57 -4.25
C SER A 348 -2.46 -8.96 -4.90
N LEU A 349 -1.32 -9.58 -5.28
CA LEU A 349 -1.32 -10.94 -5.84
C LEU A 349 -1.76 -11.95 -4.78
N VAL A 350 -1.18 -11.84 -3.59
CA VAL A 350 -1.57 -12.65 -2.43
C VAL A 350 -3.03 -12.42 -2.09
N GLY A 351 -3.47 -11.15 -2.07
CA GLY A 351 -4.86 -10.80 -1.82
C GLY A 351 -5.83 -11.43 -2.82
N VAL A 352 -5.53 -11.37 -4.11
CA VAL A 352 -6.35 -11.98 -5.19
C VAL A 352 -6.40 -13.50 -5.03
N ALA A 353 -5.25 -14.15 -4.81
CA ALA A 353 -5.17 -15.61 -4.70
C ALA A 353 -5.94 -16.14 -3.48
N LEU A 354 -5.77 -15.52 -2.31
CA LEU A 354 -6.50 -15.87 -1.08
C LEU A 354 -8.01 -15.62 -1.22
N PHE A 355 -8.40 -14.47 -1.79
CA PHE A 355 -9.81 -14.12 -1.98
C PHE A 355 -10.52 -15.09 -2.93
N LEU A 356 -9.94 -15.40 -4.08
CA LEU A 356 -10.52 -16.35 -5.03
C LEU A 356 -10.61 -17.76 -4.45
N THR A 357 -9.59 -18.19 -3.71
CA THR A 357 -9.64 -19.46 -3.00
C THR A 357 -10.76 -19.50 -1.96
N HIS A 358 -10.91 -18.41 -1.20
CA HIS A 358 -11.99 -18.26 -0.24
C HIS A 358 -13.37 -18.34 -0.91
N LEU A 359 -13.57 -17.57 -1.98
CA LEU A 359 -14.82 -17.53 -2.74
C LEU A 359 -15.16 -18.90 -3.32
N ALA A 360 -14.17 -19.61 -3.91
CA ALA A 360 -14.34 -20.95 -4.45
C ALA A 360 -14.79 -21.95 -3.37
N ASN A 361 -14.19 -21.88 -2.19
CA ASN A 361 -14.54 -22.76 -1.07
C ASN A 361 -15.94 -22.43 -0.49
N LYS A 362 -16.33 -21.17 -0.41
CA LYS A 362 -17.65 -20.72 0.09
C LYS A 362 -18.78 -21.03 -0.90
N LYS A 363 -18.50 -21.14 -2.19
CA LYS A 363 -19.49 -21.40 -3.26
C LYS A 363 -20.65 -20.42 -3.27
N MET A 364 -20.35 -19.15 -3.08
CA MET A 364 -21.33 -18.05 -3.07
C MET A 364 -20.90 -16.92 -4.01
N SER A 365 -21.79 -15.98 -4.29
CA SER A 365 -21.45 -14.78 -5.06
C SER A 365 -20.61 -13.81 -4.20
N VAL A 366 -19.95 -12.86 -4.83
CA VAL A 366 -19.12 -11.87 -4.14
C VAL A 366 -19.97 -10.95 -3.27
N SER A 367 -21.13 -10.52 -3.77
CA SER A 367 -22.10 -9.72 -3.00
C SER A 367 -22.64 -10.47 -1.78
N ALA A 368 -22.91 -11.78 -1.92
CA ALA A 368 -23.34 -12.62 -0.80
C ALA A 368 -22.22 -12.81 0.23
N LEU A 369 -20.98 -12.95 -0.20
CA LEU A 369 -19.82 -12.98 0.69
C LEU A 369 -19.68 -11.65 1.44
N ARG A 370 -19.79 -10.52 0.75
CA ARG A 370 -19.76 -9.18 1.37
C ARG A 370 -20.85 -9.02 2.44
N ALA A 371 -22.06 -9.44 2.16
CA ALA A 371 -23.20 -9.37 3.07
C ALA A 371 -23.07 -10.29 4.30
N SER A 372 -22.14 -11.25 4.30
CA SER A 372 -21.87 -12.13 5.44
C SER A 372 -20.98 -11.50 6.53
N TYR A 373 -20.32 -10.38 6.22
CA TYR A 373 -19.47 -9.67 7.16
C TYR A 373 -20.24 -8.58 7.94
N PRO A 374 -19.75 -8.19 9.14
CA PRO A 374 -20.31 -7.04 9.87
C PRO A 374 -20.34 -5.79 8.98
N GLU A 375 -21.45 -5.08 9.01
CA GLU A 375 -21.65 -3.91 8.16
C GLU A 375 -21.27 -2.62 8.89
N TYR A 376 -20.28 -1.93 8.35
CA TYR A 376 -19.81 -0.62 8.80
C TYR A 376 -19.65 0.33 7.63
N TYR A 377 -19.88 1.62 7.90
CA TYR A 377 -19.78 2.70 6.92
C TYR A 377 -18.82 3.76 7.44
N MET A 378 -17.95 4.25 6.56
CA MET A 378 -16.98 5.27 6.89
C MET A 378 -17.33 6.61 6.27
N SER A 379 -17.03 7.70 7.01
CA SER A 379 -17.06 9.06 6.48
C SER A 379 -15.66 9.66 6.62
N LYS A 380 -15.05 10.03 5.49
CA LYS A 380 -13.68 10.55 5.40
C LYS A 380 -13.74 12.04 5.13
N ASN A 381 -13.35 12.86 6.11
CA ASN A 381 -13.42 14.31 6.08
C ASN A 381 -12.06 14.93 6.37
N LYS A 382 -11.93 16.23 6.09
CA LYS A 382 -10.76 17.03 6.41
C LYS A 382 -11.13 18.45 6.81
N ILE A 383 -10.32 19.07 7.65
CA ILE A 383 -10.32 20.51 7.92
C ILE A 383 -9.00 21.06 7.40
N GLU A 384 -9.06 22.12 6.59
CA GLU A 384 -7.87 22.85 6.15
C GLU A 384 -7.33 23.71 7.29
N LEU A 385 -6.02 23.66 7.48
CA LEU A 385 -5.34 24.38 8.54
C LEU A 385 -4.89 25.75 8.06
N THR A 386 -5.16 26.75 8.88
CA THR A 386 -4.52 28.06 8.74
C THR A 386 -3.38 28.17 9.77
N PRO A 387 -2.43 29.11 9.60
CA PRO A 387 -1.33 29.29 10.56
C PRO A 387 -1.77 29.60 12.00
N GLN A 388 -3.04 29.98 12.19
CA GLN A 388 -3.61 30.30 13.50
C GLN A 388 -4.14 29.05 14.23
N ILE A 389 -4.30 27.91 13.54
CA ILE A 389 -4.87 26.69 14.11
C ILE A 389 -3.76 25.84 14.71
N ASP A 390 -3.76 25.74 16.04
CA ASP A 390 -2.88 24.84 16.78
C ASP A 390 -3.53 23.44 16.85
N VAL A 391 -3.07 22.55 15.97
CA VAL A 391 -3.59 21.18 15.87
C VAL A 391 -3.31 20.38 17.13
N ASP A 392 -2.12 20.54 17.72
CA ASP A 392 -1.72 19.76 18.88
C ASP A 392 -2.58 20.14 20.09
N ALA A 393 -2.88 21.44 20.25
CA ALA A 393 -3.83 21.91 21.27
C ALA A 393 -5.26 21.37 21.05
N ILE A 394 -5.71 21.26 19.79
CA ILE A 394 -7.01 20.67 19.46
C ILE A 394 -7.04 19.18 19.85
N LEU A 395 -6.02 18.41 19.49
CA LEU A 395 -5.95 16.97 19.81
C LEU A 395 -5.94 16.76 21.34
N VAL A 396 -5.21 17.56 22.09
CA VAL A 396 -5.20 17.55 23.57
C VAL A 396 -6.59 17.87 24.14
N ALA A 397 -7.25 18.90 23.62
CA ALA A 397 -8.60 19.28 24.07
C ALA A 397 -9.65 18.19 23.77
N MET A 398 -9.55 17.54 22.61
CA MET A 398 -10.42 16.42 22.25
C MET A 398 -10.18 15.21 23.15
N THR A 399 -8.92 14.89 23.46
CA THR A 399 -8.57 13.82 24.41
C THR A 399 -9.18 14.08 25.79
N GLU A 400 -9.06 15.30 26.34
CA GLU A 400 -9.64 15.63 27.64
C GLU A 400 -11.17 15.62 27.62
N LYS A 401 -11.79 16.10 26.53
CA LYS A 401 -13.24 16.12 26.38
C LYS A 401 -13.84 14.72 26.42
N TYR A 402 -13.18 13.75 25.79
CA TYR A 402 -13.64 12.37 25.65
C TYR A 402 -12.93 11.38 26.57
N LYS A 403 -12.25 11.83 27.63
CA LYS A 403 -11.45 11.02 28.56
C LYS A 403 -12.17 9.83 29.22
N ASN A 404 -13.51 9.77 29.14
CA ASN A 404 -14.29 8.66 29.68
C ASN A 404 -14.59 7.57 28.62
N GLU A 405 -14.21 7.81 27.36
CA GLU A 405 -14.31 6.85 26.27
C GLU A 405 -12.96 6.09 26.13
N ASP A 406 -12.95 5.06 25.29
CA ASP A 406 -11.71 4.36 24.95
C ASP A 406 -10.91 5.21 23.95
N ILE A 407 -9.73 5.70 24.39
CA ILE A 407 -8.90 6.63 23.61
C ILE A 407 -7.53 6.03 23.32
N THR A 408 -7.13 6.10 22.05
CA THR A 408 -5.77 5.78 21.59
C THR A 408 -5.10 7.02 21.00
N THR A 409 -3.85 7.30 21.42
CA THR A 409 -3.10 8.50 21.01
C THR A 409 -1.76 8.21 20.33
N ILE A 410 -1.57 7.01 19.77
CA ILE A 410 -0.31 6.63 19.11
C ILE A 410 -0.10 7.31 17.75
N ASP A 411 -1.19 7.80 17.13
CA ASP A 411 -1.14 8.57 15.87
C ASP A 411 -2.35 9.54 15.85
N GLY A 412 -2.19 10.73 16.36
CA GLY A 412 -3.30 11.64 16.59
C GLY A 412 -4.18 11.20 17.76
N VAL A 413 -5.50 11.23 17.59
CA VAL A 413 -6.47 10.83 18.63
C VAL A 413 -7.57 9.98 17.99
N LYS A 414 -7.66 8.71 18.37
CA LYS A 414 -8.81 7.86 18.07
C LYS A 414 -9.67 7.72 19.32
N ILE A 415 -10.97 7.91 19.15
CA ILE A 415 -11.99 7.78 20.19
C ILE A 415 -12.94 6.67 19.76
N ASP A 416 -12.91 5.56 20.49
CA ASP A 416 -13.79 4.43 20.25
C ASP A 416 -15.01 4.51 21.18
N PHE A 417 -16.20 4.65 20.58
CA PHE A 417 -17.49 4.54 21.26
C PHE A 417 -18.03 3.11 21.15
N ALA A 418 -19.14 2.82 21.78
CA ALA A 418 -19.71 1.47 21.81
C ALA A 418 -19.94 0.87 20.40
N THR A 419 -20.47 1.66 19.46
CA THR A 419 -20.84 1.20 18.11
C THR A 419 -20.20 1.99 16.97
N GLU A 420 -19.43 3.04 17.27
CA GLU A 420 -18.85 3.95 16.30
C GLU A 420 -17.47 4.42 16.79
N TRP A 421 -16.67 4.98 15.91
CA TRP A 421 -15.40 5.60 16.30
C TRP A 421 -15.08 6.83 15.44
N VAL A 422 -14.21 7.70 15.95
CA VAL A 422 -13.61 8.78 15.20
C VAL A 422 -12.08 8.75 15.37
N HIS A 423 -11.36 9.00 14.28
CA HIS A 423 -9.91 9.17 14.29
C HIS A 423 -9.53 10.55 13.72
N LEU A 424 -8.86 11.33 14.55
CA LEU A 424 -8.38 12.68 14.28
C LEU A 424 -6.88 12.62 14.09
N ARG A 425 -6.39 13.03 12.91
CA ARG A 425 -4.99 12.90 12.58
C ARG A 425 -4.49 14.10 11.79
N LYS A 426 -3.35 14.66 12.21
CA LYS A 426 -2.61 15.65 11.43
C LYS A 426 -2.05 14.97 10.19
N SER A 427 -2.20 15.60 9.02
CA SER A 427 -1.54 15.11 7.81
C SER A 427 -0.05 15.46 7.85
N ASN A 428 0.79 14.48 7.51
CA ASN A 428 2.24 14.71 7.41
C ASN A 428 2.64 15.38 6.08
N THR A 429 1.70 15.51 5.14
CA THR A 429 1.98 15.95 3.76
C THR A 429 1.20 17.19 3.36
N GLU A 430 0.12 17.51 4.08
CA GLU A 430 -0.79 18.62 3.75
C GLU A 430 -1.14 19.38 5.03
N PRO A 431 -1.40 20.68 4.98
CA PRO A 431 -1.85 21.45 6.13
C PRO A 431 -3.33 21.16 6.45
N ILE A 432 -3.65 19.93 6.83
CA ILE A 432 -5.02 19.48 7.16
C ILE A 432 -5.04 18.61 8.41
N ILE A 433 -6.19 18.59 9.09
CA ILE A 433 -6.58 17.53 10.01
C ILE A 433 -7.50 16.56 9.24
N ARG A 434 -7.17 15.29 9.20
CA ARG A 434 -8.03 14.23 8.70
C ARG A 434 -8.97 13.78 9.82
N ILE A 435 -10.25 13.62 9.47
CA ILE A 435 -11.31 13.22 10.40
C ILE A 435 -12.01 12.04 9.75
N TYR A 436 -11.70 10.84 10.22
CA TYR A 436 -12.34 9.62 9.77
C TYR A 436 -13.27 9.12 10.84
N THR A 437 -14.49 8.77 10.46
CA THR A 437 -15.49 8.20 11.36
C THR A 437 -16.03 6.90 10.77
N GLU A 438 -16.42 5.98 11.63
CA GLU A 438 -17.10 4.74 11.26
C GLU A 438 -18.31 4.52 12.15
N ALA A 439 -19.42 4.08 11.57
CA ALA A 439 -20.65 3.78 12.27
C ALA A 439 -21.46 2.68 11.55
N PRO A 440 -22.51 2.10 12.18
CA PRO A 440 -23.36 1.07 11.55
C PRO A 440 -24.21 1.53 10.36
N SER A 441 -24.24 2.83 10.04
CA SER A 441 -24.86 3.35 8.82
C SER A 441 -24.12 4.60 8.34
N GLN A 442 -24.22 4.89 7.03
CA GLN A 442 -23.59 6.08 6.44
C GLN A 442 -24.11 7.36 7.12
N GLU A 443 -25.41 7.47 7.35
CA GLU A 443 -26.00 8.63 8.03
C GLU A 443 -25.40 8.86 9.42
N LYS A 444 -25.19 7.80 10.22
CA LYS A 444 -24.58 7.91 11.55
C LYS A 444 -23.11 8.30 11.46
N ALA A 445 -22.35 7.74 10.50
CA ALA A 445 -20.97 8.09 10.29
C ALA A 445 -20.82 9.59 9.92
N ASP A 446 -21.69 10.09 9.03
CA ASP A 446 -21.70 11.50 8.62
C ASP A 446 -22.13 12.43 9.77
N VAL A 447 -23.14 12.06 10.55
CA VAL A 447 -23.58 12.82 11.73
C VAL A 447 -22.45 12.91 12.77
N LEU A 448 -21.76 11.79 13.03
CA LEU A 448 -20.60 11.77 13.94
C LEU A 448 -19.49 12.69 13.41
N ALA A 449 -19.16 12.62 12.11
CA ALA A 449 -18.15 13.46 11.50
C ALA A 449 -18.48 14.94 11.63
N LEU A 450 -19.71 15.35 11.32
CA LEU A 450 -20.15 16.75 11.44
C LEU A 450 -20.09 17.25 12.88
N ARG A 451 -20.55 16.45 13.84
CA ARG A 451 -20.46 16.78 15.27
C ARG A 451 -19.01 17.07 15.68
N ILE A 452 -18.10 16.19 15.31
CA ILE A 452 -16.65 16.34 15.65
C ILE A 452 -16.03 17.54 14.95
N ILE A 453 -16.38 17.78 13.69
CA ILE A 453 -15.94 18.96 12.92
C ILE A 453 -16.36 20.25 13.62
N ASP A 454 -17.62 20.34 14.06
CA ASP A 454 -18.15 21.52 14.75
C ASP A 454 -17.45 21.73 16.11
N GLU A 455 -17.17 20.66 16.84
CA GLU A 455 -16.41 20.72 18.08
C GLU A 455 -14.96 21.20 17.87
N ILE A 456 -14.28 20.69 16.83
CA ILE A 456 -12.94 21.14 16.47
C ILE A 456 -12.95 22.63 16.10
N LYS A 457 -13.93 23.07 15.30
CA LYS A 457 -14.08 24.48 14.94
C LYS A 457 -14.32 25.36 16.16
N ALA A 458 -15.16 24.94 17.08
CA ALA A 458 -15.41 25.66 18.32
C ALA A 458 -14.15 25.79 19.20
N ILE A 459 -13.33 24.73 19.29
CA ILE A 459 -12.05 24.74 20.02
C ILE A 459 -11.05 25.65 19.30
N ALA A 460 -11.01 25.63 17.97
CA ALA A 460 -10.11 26.45 17.15
C ALA A 460 -10.55 27.92 17.04
N GLY A 461 -11.79 28.25 17.43
CA GLY A 461 -12.32 29.59 17.30
C GLY A 461 -12.68 30.03 15.87
N ILE A 462 -13.06 29.08 14.99
CA ILE A 462 -13.39 29.29 13.56
C ILE A 462 -14.79 28.79 13.21
#